data_93a9ebdb9d604a2a85317162efd00d15
#
_entry.id   93a9ebdb9d604a2a85317162efd00d15
#
_cell.length_a   1.000
_cell.length_b   1.000
_cell.length_c   1.000
_cell.angle_alpha   90.00
_cell.angle_beta   90.00
_cell.angle_gamma   90.00
#
_symmetry.space_group_name_H-M   'P 1'
#
loop_
_entity.id
_entity.type
_entity.pdbx_description
1 polymer ?
#
loop_
_entity_poly.entity_id
_entity_poly.type
_entity_poly.pdbx_seq_one_letter_code
_entity_poly.pdbx_strand_id
1 'polypeptide(L)'
;VRLNGLLNFSAPFPSKKVQHVSIDSTTENQATEYVLDGDALDLFFREARTANTFTDEMVTDEQLRAIYELTKFGPTAMNIQPLRITWVRSAEARERLVRHMAEGNRAKTAAAPMVAVLSYDTEWHEQFPVFFPHAAERKAMFDGQDELRAVMGSNNGHMQAAYFIMAVRAVGLAAGPMGGFDAAGIDAEFHAGHNRRTFMVVNIGKPGENAWHPRLPRLDYDFVTATV
;
A
#
# COMPACT_ATOMS: atom_id res chain seq x y z
N VAL A 1 -35.60 -4.67 8.75
CA VAL A 1 -35.54 -5.18 7.38
C VAL A 1 -34.26 -5.98 7.26
N ARG A 2 -34.36 -7.32 7.14
CA ARG A 2 -33.21 -8.22 7.00
C ARG A 2 -32.68 -8.12 5.56
N LEU A 3 -31.41 -7.79 5.38
CA LEU A 3 -30.65 -7.98 4.14
C LEU A 3 -29.75 -9.21 4.31
N ASN A 4 -30.34 -10.40 4.09
CA ASN A 4 -29.56 -11.61 3.79
C ASN A 4 -29.41 -11.68 2.28
N GLY A 5 -28.26 -11.34 1.78
CA GLY A 5 -27.82 -11.54 0.41
C GLY A 5 -26.38 -12.03 0.40
N LEU A 6 -26.17 -13.31 0.78
CA LEU A 6 -24.93 -14.04 0.52
C LEU A 6 -24.72 -14.12 -1.00
N LEU A 7 -23.74 -13.38 -1.51
CA LEU A 7 -23.22 -13.56 -2.85
C LEU A 7 -22.52 -14.92 -2.93
N ASN A 8 -23.24 -15.89 -3.49
CA ASN A 8 -22.77 -17.23 -3.76
C ASN A 8 -21.91 -17.19 -5.03
N PHE A 9 -20.57 -17.08 -4.88
CA PHE A 9 -19.61 -17.20 -5.99
C PHE A 9 -19.34 -18.69 -6.29
N SER A 10 -20.34 -19.40 -6.81
CA SER A 10 -20.17 -20.75 -7.35
C SER A 10 -20.61 -20.80 -8.81
N ALA A 11 -19.89 -20.10 -9.68
CA ALA A 11 -19.86 -20.41 -11.10
C ALA A 11 -18.41 -20.76 -11.47
N PRO A 12 -18.12 -21.94 -12.02
CA PRO A 12 -16.78 -22.26 -12.48
C PRO A 12 -16.42 -21.35 -13.66
N PHE A 13 -15.31 -20.65 -13.54
CA PHE A 13 -14.70 -19.95 -14.66
C PHE A 13 -14.45 -20.96 -15.81
N PRO A 14 -14.78 -20.65 -17.06
CA PRO A 14 -14.48 -21.51 -18.18
C PRO A 14 -12.96 -21.68 -18.27
N SER A 15 -12.48 -22.92 -18.17
CA SER A 15 -11.09 -23.28 -18.32
C SER A 15 -10.66 -23.11 -19.79
N LYS A 16 -10.33 -21.89 -20.20
CA LYS A 16 -9.51 -21.68 -21.39
C LYS A 16 -8.07 -21.98 -21.01
N LYS A 17 -7.49 -22.96 -21.71
CA LYS A 17 -6.06 -23.28 -21.60
C LYS A 17 -5.27 -21.98 -21.78
N VAL A 18 -4.52 -21.59 -20.75
CA VAL A 18 -3.53 -20.51 -20.86
C VAL A 18 -2.46 -21.01 -21.84
N GLN A 19 -2.48 -20.52 -23.07
CA GLN A 19 -1.36 -20.67 -23.97
C GLN A 19 -0.25 -19.74 -23.47
N HIS A 20 0.90 -20.32 -23.14
CA HIS A 20 2.12 -19.56 -22.96
C HIS A 20 2.48 -18.92 -24.31
N VAL A 21 2.19 -17.64 -24.46
CA VAL A 21 2.69 -16.86 -25.59
C VAL A 21 4.12 -16.48 -25.27
N SER A 22 5.08 -17.10 -25.94
CA SER A 22 6.42 -16.57 -26.07
C SER A 22 6.29 -15.20 -26.75
N ILE A 23 6.82 -14.15 -26.15
CA ILE A 23 6.91 -12.83 -26.76
C ILE A 23 7.94 -12.97 -27.89
N ASP A 24 7.46 -13.23 -29.09
CA ASP A 24 8.26 -13.19 -30.30
C ASP A 24 8.35 -11.73 -30.74
N SER A 25 9.57 -11.20 -30.84
CA SER A 25 9.93 -9.78 -30.96
C SER A 25 9.80 -9.24 -32.39
N THR A 26 8.77 -9.62 -33.15
CA THR A 26 8.61 -9.21 -34.54
C THR A 26 7.23 -8.67 -34.92
N THR A 27 6.65 -7.86 -34.04
CA THR A 27 5.63 -6.90 -34.48
C THR A 27 6.22 -5.51 -34.30
N GLU A 28 6.27 -4.71 -35.38
CA GLU A 28 6.54 -3.28 -35.32
C GLU A 28 5.44 -2.62 -34.47
N ASN A 29 5.57 -2.73 -33.15
CA ASN A 29 4.81 -1.96 -32.20
C ASN A 29 5.31 -0.53 -32.35
N GLN A 30 4.45 0.40 -32.77
CA GLN A 30 4.69 1.82 -32.53
C GLN A 30 5.00 1.95 -31.05
N ALA A 31 6.29 2.09 -30.72
CA ALA A 31 6.76 2.19 -29.35
C ALA A 31 6.05 3.37 -28.71
N THR A 32 5.19 3.13 -27.73
CA THR A 32 4.60 4.21 -26.94
C THR A 32 5.72 5.03 -26.34
N GLU A 33 5.79 6.31 -26.68
CA GLU A 33 6.76 7.23 -26.11
C GLU A 33 6.35 7.55 -24.67
N TYR A 34 7.17 7.15 -23.71
CA TYR A 34 6.96 7.45 -22.30
C TYR A 34 7.60 8.80 -21.96
N VAL A 35 6.93 9.62 -21.14
CA VAL A 35 7.48 10.90 -20.65
C VAL A 35 8.60 10.67 -19.63
N LEU A 36 8.49 9.60 -18.82
CA LEU A 36 9.57 9.19 -17.91
C LEU A 36 10.67 8.48 -18.70
N ASP A 37 11.92 8.75 -18.33
CA ASP A 37 13.07 8.03 -18.88
C ASP A 37 13.08 6.53 -18.49
N GLY A 38 13.97 5.77 -19.11
CA GLY A 38 14.08 4.33 -18.90
C GLY A 38 14.37 3.96 -17.45
N ASP A 39 15.26 4.69 -16.80
CA ASP A 39 15.68 4.42 -15.42
C ASP A 39 14.53 4.67 -14.43
N ALA A 40 13.76 5.74 -14.62
CA ALA A 40 12.58 6.00 -13.80
C ALA A 40 11.49 4.94 -14.01
N LEU A 41 11.25 4.50 -15.26
CA LEU A 41 10.31 3.42 -15.56
C LEU A 41 10.73 2.10 -14.90
N ASP A 42 12.01 1.78 -14.88
CA ASP A 42 12.53 0.58 -14.23
C ASP A 42 12.41 0.69 -12.70
N LEU A 43 12.81 1.81 -12.13
CA LEU A 43 12.75 2.05 -10.69
C LEU A 43 11.32 1.90 -10.13
N PHE A 44 10.34 2.49 -10.81
CA PHE A 44 8.97 2.54 -10.29
C PHE A 44 8.12 1.35 -10.71
N PHE A 45 8.37 0.74 -11.89
CA PHE A 45 7.46 -0.23 -12.48
C PHE A 45 8.14 -1.52 -12.92
N ARG A 46 9.04 -1.48 -13.95
CA ARG A 46 9.49 -2.69 -14.64
C ARG A 46 10.39 -3.56 -13.77
N GLU A 47 11.34 -2.93 -13.02
CA GLU A 47 12.25 -3.65 -12.12
C GLU A 47 11.86 -3.56 -10.64
N ALA A 48 10.78 -2.86 -10.34
CA ALA A 48 10.25 -2.79 -8.98
C ALA A 48 9.78 -4.16 -8.46
N ARG A 49 10.25 -4.56 -7.27
CA ARG A 49 9.93 -5.81 -6.57
C ARG A 49 9.61 -5.55 -5.10
N THR A 50 8.88 -6.46 -4.48
CA THR A 50 8.76 -6.53 -3.02
C THR A 50 10.07 -7.06 -2.43
N ALA A 51 10.69 -6.30 -1.54
CA ALA A 51 11.90 -6.74 -0.85
C ALA A 51 11.57 -7.71 0.30
N ASN A 52 12.32 -8.79 0.40
CA ASN A 52 12.17 -9.80 1.44
C ASN A 52 13.35 -9.83 2.42
N THR A 53 14.49 -9.26 2.05
CA THR A 53 15.67 -9.10 2.92
C THR A 53 16.18 -7.66 2.82
N PHE A 54 16.82 -7.20 3.87
CA PHE A 54 17.34 -5.85 3.99
C PHE A 54 18.77 -5.89 4.58
N THR A 55 19.58 -4.85 4.31
CA THR A 55 20.81 -4.62 5.02
C THR A 55 20.52 -4.04 6.42
N ASP A 56 21.54 -3.93 7.26
CA ASP A 56 21.47 -3.28 8.57
C ASP A 56 21.61 -1.75 8.51
N GLU A 57 21.74 -1.17 7.29
CA GLU A 57 21.82 0.28 7.11
C GLU A 57 20.56 0.96 7.63
N MET A 58 20.73 1.89 8.56
CA MET A 58 19.62 2.60 9.21
C MET A 58 18.92 3.55 8.24
N VAL A 59 17.60 3.55 8.27
CA VAL A 59 16.79 4.56 7.57
C VAL A 59 16.77 5.85 8.38
N THR A 60 17.18 6.96 7.76
CA THR A 60 17.31 8.25 8.45
C THR A 60 15.98 8.99 8.58
N ASP A 61 15.91 9.97 9.49
CA ASP A 61 14.72 10.81 9.66
C ASP A 61 14.45 11.69 8.43
N GLU A 62 15.51 12.12 7.74
CA GLU A 62 15.41 12.85 6.49
C GLU A 62 14.76 12.00 5.39
N GLN A 63 15.13 10.72 5.29
CA GLN A 63 14.50 9.78 4.36
C GLN A 63 13.02 9.56 4.71
N LEU A 64 12.67 9.38 5.98
CA LEU A 64 11.28 9.22 6.41
C LEU A 64 10.45 10.46 6.09
N ARG A 65 11.01 11.65 6.32
CA ARG A 65 10.37 12.91 5.96
C ARG A 65 10.19 13.04 4.45
N ALA A 66 11.21 12.73 3.65
CA ALA A 66 11.15 12.76 2.20
C ALA A 66 10.10 11.79 1.64
N ILE A 67 9.97 10.58 2.21
CA ILE A 67 8.92 9.62 1.86
C ILE A 67 7.54 10.26 2.08
N TYR A 68 7.31 10.89 3.24
CA TYR A 68 6.02 11.54 3.51
C TYR A 68 5.75 12.70 2.56
N GLU A 69 6.76 13.56 2.31
CA GLU A 69 6.63 14.72 1.41
C GLU A 69 6.20 14.34 -0.01
N LEU A 70 6.60 13.16 -0.49
CA LEU A 70 6.14 12.61 -1.78
C LEU A 70 4.77 11.92 -1.66
N THR A 71 4.55 11.16 -0.58
CA THR A 71 3.31 10.42 -0.34
C THR A 71 2.09 11.32 -0.26
N LYS A 72 2.22 12.50 0.35
CA LYS A 72 1.11 13.44 0.57
C LYS A 72 0.47 13.97 -0.71
N PHE A 73 1.14 13.85 -1.87
CA PHE A 73 0.59 14.24 -3.17
C PHE A 73 -0.28 13.15 -3.83
N GLY A 74 -0.41 11.98 -3.21
CA GLY A 74 -1.35 10.95 -3.68
C GLY A 74 -2.79 11.48 -3.66
N PRO A 75 -3.55 11.32 -4.76
CA PRO A 75 -4.93 11.81 -4.83
C PRO A 75 -5.84 11.06 -3.87
N THR A 76 -6.82 11.78 -3.30
CA THR A 76 -7.88 11.18 -2.50
C THR A 76 -9.21 11.86 -2.82
N ALA A 77 -10.32 11.11 -2.71
CA ALA A 77 -11.66 11.66 -2.90
C ALA A 77 -11.85 12.86 -1.94
N MET A 78 -12.30 14.01 -2.46
CA MET A 78 -12.50 15.23 -1.67
C MET A 78 -11.28 15.64 -0.83
N ASN A 79 -10.07 15.21 -1.23
CA ASN A 79 -8.82 15.47 -0.51
C ASN A 79 -8.81 14.99 0.96
N ILE A 80 -9.52 13.90 1.29
CA ILE A 80 -9.73 13.45 2.69
C ILE A 80 -8.47 12.97 3.41
N GLN A 81 -7.41 12.61 2.69
CA GLN A 81 -6.07 12.27 3.20
C GLN A 81 -6.09 11.41 4.48
N PRO A 82 -6.74 10.23 4.46
CA PRO A 82 -6.97 9.44 5.67
C PRO A 82 -5.73 8.73 6.17
N LEU A 83 -4.66 8.60 5.38
CA LEU A 83 -3.47 7.84 5.73
C LEU A 83 -2.82 8.36 7.02
N ARG A 84 -2.50 7.44 7.92
CA ARG A 84 -1.65 7.65 9.09
C ARG A 84 -0.52 6.63 9.05
N ILE A 85 0.70 7.09 9.36
CA ILE A 85 1.91 6.27 9.31
C ILE A 85 2.46 6.17 10.74
N THR A 86 2.63 4.96 11.24
CA THR A 86 3.34 4.71 12.50
C THR A 86 4.67 4.06 12.17
N TRP A 87 5.76 4.76 12.47
CA TRP A 87 7.13 4.28 12.27
C TRP A 87 7.56 3.40 13.44
N VAL A 88 7.91 2.14 13.17
CA VAL A 88 8.37 1.16 14.16
C VAL A 88 9.88 0.99 13.96
N ARG A 89 10.68 1.71 14.79
CA ARG A 89 12.14 1.78 14.66
C ARG A 89 12.86 0.99 15.74
N SER A 90 12.46 1.15 17.03
CA SER A 90 13.20 0.51 18.11
C SER A 90 13.05 -1.01 18.07
N ALA A 91 14.04 -1.72 18.61
CA ALA A 91 14.03 -3.18 18.70
C ALA A 91 12.80 -3.68 19.50
N GLU A 92 12.48 -2.99 20.61
CA GLU A 92 11.36 -3.35 21.49
C GLU A 92 10.01 -3.15 20.77
N ALA A 93 9.84 -2.04 20.07
CA ALA A 93 8.61 -1.79 19.31
C ALA A 93 8.46 -2.80 18.15
N ARG A 94 9.58 -3.16 17.50
CA ARG A 94 9.59 -4.16 16.43
C ARG A 94 9.24 -5.55 16.95
N GLU A 95 9.79 -5.96 18.11
CA GLU A 95 9.44 -7.23 18.75
C GLU A 95 7.95 -7.30 19.07
N ARG A 96 7.34 -6.22 19.56
CA ARG A 96 5.89 -6.15 19.81
C ARG A 96 5.12 -6.31 18.50
N LEU A 97 5.51 -5.61 17.42
CA LEU A 97 4.86 -5.72 16.11
C LEU A 97 4.94 -7.14 15.55
N VAL A 98 6.11 -7.80 15.66
CA VAL A 98 6.34 -9.15 15.11
C VAL A 98 5.36 -10.19 15.70
N ARG A 99 4.91 -10.01 16.94
CA ARG A 99 3.92 -10.91 17.58
C ARG A 99 2.60 -10.92 16.82
N HIS A 100 2.23 -9.82 16.19
CA HIS A 100 1.01 -9.66 15.41
C HIS A 100 1.17 -10.04 13.93
N MET A 101 2.40 -10.30 13.46
CA MET A 101 2.63 -10.68 12.06
C MET A 101 2.30 -12.15 11.83
N ALA A 102 1.72 -12.47 10.67
CA ALA A 102 1.61 -13.85 10.20
C ALA A 102 2.99 -14.51 10.15
N GLU A 103 3.06 -15.82 10.39
CA GLU A 103 4.31 -16.57 10.56
C GLU A 103 5.33 -16.30 9.43
N GLY A 104 4.90 -16.38 8.17
CA GLY A 104 5.77 -16.11 7.00
C GLY A 104 6.27 -14.67 6.86
N ASN A 105 5.77 -13.73 7.70
CA ASN A 105 6.20 -12.34 7.69
C ASN A 105 7.10 -11.98 8.90
N ARG A 106 7.13 -12.81 9.95
CA ARG A 106 7.82 -12.48 11.21
C ARG A 106 9.30 -12.24 11.02
N ALA A 107 10.01 -13.18 10.40
CA ALA A 107 11.47 -13.11 10.27
C ALA A 107 11.92 -11.86 9.49
N LYS A 108 11.30 -11.58 8.34
CA LYS A 108 11.65 -10.42 7.52
C LYS A 108 11.26 -9.08 8.17
N THR A 109 10.20 -9.05 8.99
CA THR A 109 9.82 -7.86 9.76
C THR A 109 10.79 -7.63 10.93
N ALA A 110 11.22 -8.68 11.60
CA ALA A 110 12.23 -8.60 12.67
C ALA A 110 13.58 -8.06 12.16
N ALA A 111 13.97 -8.44 10.93
CA ALA A 111 15.25 -8.06 10.33
C ALA A 111 15.24 -6.68 9.64
N ALA A 112 14.08 -6.12 9.33
CA ALA A 112 14.01 -4.84 8.62
C ALA A 112 14.52 -3.67 9.48
N PRO A 113 15.36 -2.75 8.95
CA PRO A 113 15.87 -1.61 9.73
C PRO A 113 14.78 -0.60 10.09
N MET A 114 13.70 -0.53 9.30
CA MET A 114 12.52 0.29 9.56
C MET A 114 11.26 -0.45 9.14
N VAL A 115 10.18 -0.28 9.90
CA VAL A 115 8.86 -0.77 9.52
C VAL A 115 7.84 0.37 9.63
N ALA A 116 6.98 0.50 8.62
CA ALA A 116 5.83 1.40 8.65
C ALA A 116 4.54 0.58 8.85
N VAL A 117 3.76 0.93 9.87
CA VAL A 117 2.38 0.48 10.01
C VAL A 117 1.50 1.55 9.39
N LEU A 118 0.81 1.20 8.31
CA LEU A 118 -0.10 2.07 7.60
C LEU A 118 -1.53 1.81 8.08
N SER A 119 -2.17 2.87 8.52
CA SER A 119 -3.55 2.88 8.99
C SER A 119 -4.33 4.02 8.34
N TYR A 120 -5.64 3.94 8.34
CA TYR A 120 -6.48 5.08 8.03
C TYR A 120 -7.12 5.63 9.30
N ASP A 121 -7.30 6.94 9.32
CA ASP A 121 -8.06 7.63 10.37
C ASP A 121 -9.55 7.37 10.17
N THR A 122 -10.27 6.90 11.19
CA THR A 122 -11.71 6.66 11.11
C THR A 122 -12.53 7.95 11.26
N GLU A 123 -11.90 8.99 11.81
CA GLU A 123 -12.48 10.31 12.00
C GLU A 123 -11.87 11.37 11.05
N TRP A 124 -11.42 10.92 9.87
CA TRP A 124 -10.79 11.80 8.88
C TRP A 124 -11.66 13.02 8.52
N HIS A 125 -12.98 12.90 8.60
CA HIS A 125 -13.92 13.99 8.29
C HIS A 125 -13.79 15.18 9.23
N GLU A 126 -13.29 15.01 10.43
CA GLU A 126 -13.03 16.12 11.38
C GLU A 126 -12.04 17.14 10.83
N GLN A 127 -11.22 16.74 9.85
CA GLN A 127 -10.23 17.62 9.24
C GLN A 127 -10.73 18.38 8.01
N PHE A 128 -12.03 18.32 7.66
CA PHE A 128 -12.61 19.07 6.53
C PHE A 128 -12.25 20.56 6.51
N PRO A 129 -12.27 21.27 7.64
CA PRO A 129 -11.87 22.68 7.65
C PRO A 129 -10.42 22.92 7.19
N VAL A 130 -9.55 21.92 7.31
CA VAL A 130 -8.14 22.01 6.93
C VAL A 130 -7.92 21.60 5.47
N PHE A 131 -8.40 20.42 5.07
CA PHE A 131 -8.08 19.90 3.74
C PHE A 131 -9.09 20.24 2.65
N PHE A 132 -10.29 20.73 3.03
CA PHE A 132 -11.35 21.11 2.10
C PHE A 132 -12.03 22.43 2.53
N PRO A 133 -11.28 23.52 2.72
CA PRO A 133 -11.75 24.72 3.40
C PRO A 133 -12.88 25.46 2.67
N HIS A 134 -12.98 25.30 1.34
CA HIS A 134 -14.03 25.93 0.53
C HIS A 134 -15.42 25.27 0.66
N ALA A 135 -15.51 24.14 1.35
CA ALA A 135 -16.75 23.45 1.62
C ALA A 135 -16.65 22.65 2.94
N ALA A 136 -16.16 23.31 3.99
CA ALA A 136 -15.93 22.72 5.32
C ALA A 136 -17.21 22.15 5.94
N GLU A 137 -18.37 22.73 5.63
CA GLU A 137 -19.70 22.31 6.09
C GLU A 137 -20.05 20.88 5.63
N ARG A 138 -19.42 20.36 4.57
CA ARG A 138 -19.62 18.99 4.09
C ARG A 138 -19.18 17.94 5.11
N LYS A 139 -18.39 18.30 6.12
CA LYS A 139 -18.14 17.43 7.27
C LYS A 139 -19.43 16.79 7.79
N ALA A 140 -20.50 17.56 7.93
CA ALA A 140 -21.78 17.10 8.46
C ALA A 140 -22.41 15.93 7.68
N MET A 141 -22.03 15.75 6.40
CA MET A 141 -22.49 14.61 5.59
C MET A 141 -21.97 13.25 6.10
N PHE A 142 -20.90 13.28 6.89
CA PHE A 142 -20.21 12.09 7.40
C PHE A 142 -20.43 11.86 8.89
N ASP A 143 -21.07 12.80 9.59
CA ASP A 143 -21.42 12.64 11.00
C ASP A 143 -22.40 11.46 11.17
N GLY A 144 -22.06 10.51 12.06
CA GLY A 144 -22.86 9.28 12.26
C GLY A 144 -22.81 8.26 11.11
N GLN A 145 -21.96 8.46 10.08
CA GLN A 145 -21.83 7.58 8.93
C GLN A 145 -20.59 6.68 9.03
N ASP A 146 -20.46 5.92 10.12
CA ASP A 146 -19.25 5.16 10.45
C ASP A 146 -18.83 4.18 9.36
N GLU A 147 -19.80 3.44 8.78
CA GLU A 147 -19.50 2.49 7.69
C GLU A 147 -19.01 3.19 6.42
N LEU A 148 -19.65 4.30 6.04
CA LEU A 148 -19.22 5.10 4.88
C LEU A 148 -17.83 5.67 5.11
N ARG A 149 -17.56 6.20 6.30
CA ARG A 149 -16.23 6.71 6.66
C ARG A 149 -15.17 5.61 6.61
N ALA A 150 -15.47 4.42 7.10
CA ALA A 150 -14.55 3.29 7.07
C ALA A 150 -14.22 2.87 5.63
N VAL A 151 -15.23 2.73 4.76
CA VAL A 151 -15.04 2.38 3.34
C VAL A 151 -14.21 3.45 2.63
N MET A 152 -14.57 4.73 2.77
CA MET A 152 -13.83 5.82 2.14
C MET A 152 -12.41 5.94 2.70
N GLY A 153 -12.24 5.82 4.01
CA GLY A 153 -10.94 5.85 4.68
C GLY A 153 -10.03 4.73 4.17
N SER A 154 -10.53 3.50 4.12
CA SER A 154 -9.78 2.35 3.62
C SER A 154 -9.38 2.51 2.15
N ASN A 155 -10.34 2.80 1.25
CA ASN A 155 -10.07 2.92 -0.18
C ASN A 155 -9.05 4.02 -0.49
N ASN A 156 -9.21 5.19 0.10
CA ASN A 156 -8.30 6.31 -0.10
C ASN A 156 -6.95 6.10 0.60
N GLY A 157 -6.93 5.41 1.76
CA GLY A 157 -5.72 4.99 2.42
C GLY A 157 -4.88 4.06 1.56
N HIS A 158 -5.50 3.11 0.84
CA HIS A 158 -4.79 2.23 -0.11
C HIS A 158 -4.24 2.99 -1.33
N MET A 159 -4.96 3.99 -1.85
CA MET A 159 -4.40 4.86 -2.90
C MET A 159 -3.14 5.59 -2.41
N GLN A 160 -3.18 6.18 -1.21
CA GLN A 160 -2.01 6.82 -0.62
C GLN A 160 -0.89 5.82 -0.30
N ALA A 161 -1.22 4.57 0.07
CA ALA A 161 -0.21 3.52 0.29
C ALA A 161 0.53 3.15 -0.99
N ALA A 162 -0.12 3.18 -2.16
CA ALA A 162 0.57 3.00 -3.44
C ALA A 162 1.60 4.12 -3.67
N TYR A 163 1.23 5.38 -3.43
CA TYR A 163 2.17 6.51 -3.48
C TYR A 163 3.28 6.38 -2.44
N PHE A 164 2.98 5.89 -1.23
CA PHE A 164 3.98 5.62 -0.20
C PHE A 164 5.03 4.60 -0.67
N ILE A 165 4.62 3.49 -1.29
CA ILE A 165 5.54 2.49 -1.82
C ILE A 165 6.43 3.09 -2.92
N MET A 166 5.86 3.92 -3.80
CA MET A 166 6.63 4.63 -4.83
C MET A 166 7.60 5.65 -4.20
N ALA A 167 7.16 6.39 -3.18
CA ALA A 167 7.99 7.35 -2.46
C ALA A 167 9.20 6.67 -1.77
N VAL A 168 9.00 5.48 -1.17
CA VAL A 168 10.10 4.68 -0.61
C VAL A 168 11.15 4.37 -1.68
N ARG A 169 10.72 3.99 -2.88
CA ARG A 169 11.63 3.72 -4.01
C ARG A 169 12.32 4.99 -4.50
N ALA A 170 11.59 6.10 -4.58
CA ALA A 170 12.12 7.38 -5.03
C ALA A 170 13.28 7.89 -4.16
N VAL A 171 13.30 7.57 -2.87
CA VAL A 171 14.42 7.91 -1.97
C VAL A 171 15.53 6.84 -1.93
N GLY A 172 15.49 5.89 -2.89
CA GLY A 172 16.52 4.85 -3.04
C GLY A 172 16.47 3.72 -2.01
N LEU A 173 15.31 3.50 -1.40
CA LEU A 173 15.04 2.39 -0.49
C LEU A 173 14.13 1.35 -1.15
N ALA A 174 14.11 0.15 -0.58
CA ALA A 174 13.22 -0.93 -0.99
C ALA A 174 12.03 -1.03 -0.04
N ALA A 175 10.86 -1.38 -0.58
CA ALA A 175 9.64 -1.59 0.17
C ALA A 175 9.24 -3.07 0.16
N GLY A 176 8.83 -3.59 1.31
CA GLY A 176 8.27 -4.92 1.49
C GLY A 176 6.83 -4.84 2.05
N PRO A 177 5.81 -4.47 1.25
CA PRO A 177 4.43 -4.38 1.71
C PRO A 177 3.85 -5.76 2.01
N MET A 178 3.07 -5.87 3.09
CA MET A 178 2.47 -7.09 3.60
C MET A 178 1.04 -6.85 4.09
N GLY A 179 0.15 -7.83 3.80
CA GLY A 179 -1.23 -7.89 4.32
C GLY A 179 -1.44 -9.01 5.35
N GLY A 180 -0.44 -9.85 5.60
CA GLY A 180 -0.54 -10.98 6.54
C GLY A 180 -0.15 -10.58 7.96
N PHE A 181 -1.12 -10.10 8.75
CA PHE A 181 -0.98 -9.71 10.16
C PHE A 181 -2.34 -9.68 10.86
N ASP A 182 -2.34 -9.63 12.20
CA ASP A 182 -3.51 -9.37 13.04
C ASP A 182 -3.70 -7.84 13.17
N ALA A 183 -4.61 -7.28 12.38
CA ALA A 183 -4.89 -5.85 12.38
C ALA A 183 -5.45 -5.37 13.73
N ALA A 184 -6.33 -6.15 14.36
CA ALA A 184 -6.93 -5.78 15.65
C ALA A 184 -5.88 -5.77 16.76
N GLY A 185 -4.95 -6.74 16.75
CA GLY A 185 -3.83 -6.79 17.68
C GLY A 185 -2.90 -5.60 17.51
N ILE A 186 -2.56 -5.22 16.26
CA ILE A 186 -1.75 -4.02 15.97
C ILE A 186 -2.46 -2.75 16.44
N ASP A 187 -3.74 -2.60 16.15
CA ASP A 187 -4.54 -1.44 16.59
C ASP A 187 -4.58 -1.31 18.11
N ALA A 188 -4.76 -2.42 18.83
CA ALA A 188 -4.73 -2.43 20.28
C ALA A 188 -3.36 -2.07 20.87
N GLU A 189 -2.27 -2.52 20.23
CA GLU A 189 -0.88 -2.33 20.68
C GLU A 189 -0.34 -0.94 20.38
N PHE A 190 -0.57 -0.44 19.15
CA PHE A 190 0.09 0.78 18.65
C PHE A 190 -0.85 1.97 18.47
N HIS A 191 -2.16 1.73 18.42
CA HIS A 191 -3.15 2.77 18.14
C HIS A 191 -4.19 2.92 19.24
N ALA A 192 -3.96 2.34 20.42
CA ALA A 192 -4.86 2.49 21.56
C ALA A 192 -5.13 3.97 21.88
N GLY A 193 -6.41 4.36 21.97
CA GLY A 193 -6.81 5.75 22.13
C GLY A 193 -6.75 6.64 20.88
N HIS A 194 -6.44 6.05 19.71
CA HIS A 194 -6.45 6.74 18.43
C HIS A 194 -7.51 6.16 17.49
N ASN A 195 -8.15 7.00 16.71
CA ASN A 195 -9.15 6.63 15.71
C ASN A 195 -8.48 6.10 14.43
N ARG A 196 -7.81 4.94 14.53
CA ARG A 196 -7.01 4.36 13.43
C ARG A 196 -7.36 2.90 13.20
N ARG A 197 -7.30 2.48 11.92
CA ARG A 197 -7.42 1.08 11.53
C ARG A 197 -6.27 0.70 10.62
N THR A 198 -5.48 -0.27 11.05
CA THR A 198 -4.34 -0.80 10.30
C THR A 198 -4.81 -1.60 9.09
N PHE A 199 -4.20 -1.34 7.92
CA PHE A 199 -4.52 -2.05 6.68
C PHE A 199 -3.28 -2.57 5.93
N MET A 200 -2.07 -2.11 6.26
CA MET A 200 -0.84 -2.57 5.62
C MET A 200 0.37 -2.40 6.56
N VAL A 201 1.31 -3.33 6.50
CA VAL A 201 2.63 -3.19 7.13
C VAL A 201 3.68 -3.20 6.02
N VAL A 202 4.65 -2.29 6.07
CA VAL A 202 5.69 -2.15 5.04
C VAL A 202 7.06 -2.17 5.69
N ASN A 203 7.86 -3.19 5.37
CA ASN A 203 9.28 -3.21 5.71
C ASN A 203 10.06 -2.27 4.78
N ILE A 204 11.03 -1.52 5.29
CA ILE A 204 11.75 -0.48 4.55
C ILE A 204 13.24 -0.54 4.89
N GLY A 205 14.09 -0.45 3.87
CA GLY A 205 15.54 -0.40 4.02
C GLY A 205 16.25 -0.54 2.68
N LYS A 206 17.57 -0.58 2.70
CA LYS A 206 18.35 -1.00 1.53
C LYS A 206 18.14 -2.49 1.31
N PRO A 207 18.00 -2.95 0.04
CA PRO A 207 17.82 -4.37 -0.25
C PRO A 207 19.06 -5.16 0.19
N GLY A 208 18.84 -6.28 0.88
CA GLY A 208 19.89 -7.21 1.29
C GLY A 208 20.20 -8.22 0.18
N GLU A 209 21.01 -9.23 0.53
CA GLU A 209 21.26 -10.35 -0.39
C GLU A 209 19.96 -11.11 -0.70
N ASN A 210 19.80 -11.50 -1.97
CA ASN A 210 18.63 -12.25 -2.43
C ASN A 210 17.28 -11.60 -2.05
N ALA A 211 17.23 -10.25 -2.04
CA ALA A 211 16.05 -9.49 -1.65
C ALA A 211 14.84 -9.75 -2.56
N TRP A 212 15.05 -10.24 -3.77
CA TRP A 212 14.04 -10.31 -4.81
C TRP A 212 13.68 -11.74 -5.19
N HIS A 213 12.39 -12.03 -5.24
CA HIS A 213 11.90 -13.22 -5.93
C HIS A 213 11.72 -12.93 -7.44
N PRO A 214 11.77 -13.97 -8.29
CA PRO A 214 11.42 -13.84 -9.71
C PRO A 214 10.06 -13.19 -9.88
N ARG A 215 9.89 -12.39 -10.94
CA ARG A 215 8.60 -11.76 -11.24
C ARG A 215 7.61 -12.84 -11.65
N LEU A 216 6.48 -12.88 -10.96
CA LEU A 216 5.35 -13.70 -11.36
C LEU A 216 4.65 -13.08 -12.60
N PRO A 217 3.93 -13.90 -13.40
CA PRO A 217 3.18 -13.42 -14.55
C PRO A 217 2.19 -12.30 -14.21
N ARG A 218 1.85 -11.50 -15.20
CA ARG A 218 0.76 -10.53 -15.17
C ARG A 218 -0.31 -10.97 -16.16
N LEU A 219 -1.53 -10.58 -15.90
CA LEU A 219 -2.64 -10.80 -16.83
C LEU A 219 -2.45 -9.91 -18.07
N ASP A 220 -2.84 -10.42 -19.23
CA ASP A 220 -2.76 -9.70 -20.49
C ASP A 220 -3.78 -8.55 -20.55
N TYR A 221 -3.47 -7.55 -21.37
CA TYR A 221 -4.30 -6.36 -21.55
C TYR A 221 -5.76 -6.70 -21.89
N ASP A 222 -5.97 -7.59 -22.87
CA ASP A 222 -7.31 -7.98 -23.34
C ASP A 222 -8.14 -8.75 -22.30
N PHE A 223 -7.46 -9.32 -21.28
CA PHE A 223 -8.15 -9.98 -20.18
C PHE A 223 -8.70 -9.00 -19.14
N VAL A 224 -8.01 -7.88 -18.95
CA VAL A 224 -8.29 -6.92 -17.86
C VAL A 224 -8.99 -5.66 -18.33
N THR A 225 -9.13 -5.46 -19.65
CA THR A 225 -9.72 -4.23 -20.23
C THR A 225 -10.90 -4.54 -21.11
N ALA A 226 -11.81 -3.58 -21.22
CA ALA A 226 -12.89 -3.57 -22.21
C ALA A 226 -13.09 -2.13 -22.72
N THR A 227 -13.32 -2.00 -24.01
CA THR A 227 -13.74 -0.72 -24.62
C THR A 227 -15.24 -0.81 -24.97
N VAL A 228 -16.05 0.15 -24.55
CA VAL A 228 -17.47 0.24 -24.79
C VAL A 228 -17.82 1.55 -25.45
#